data_5f8d19c4eb5db2cfa55f2c7782fe7593
#
_entry.id   5f8d19c4eb5db2cfa55f2c7782fe7593
#
_cell.length_a   1.000
_cell.length_b   1.000
_cell.length_c   1.000
_cell.angle_alpha   90.00
_cell.angle_beta   90.00
_cell.angle_gamma   90.00
#
_symmetry.space_group_name_H-M   'P 1'
#
loop_
_entity.id
_entity.type
_entity.pdbx_description
1 polymer ?
#
loop_
_entity_poly.entity_id
_entity_poly.type
_entity_poly.pdbx_seq_one_letter_code
_entity_poly.pdbx_strand_id
1 'polypeptide(L)'
;YSVETSENSNMKHRPIGLGLMGFQDTLYMQNISYNSQEAVDFADRSMELISYYAINASSDLAKERGTYKTYEGSLWSQGIFPKDSIKILKENRGEDYINVDETETLDWKELREKVRKQGMRNSNVMAIAPTATISNITGVTQSIEPTYQNLYVKSNLSGEFTIINPHLVEKLKELELWDDVMINDLKYYEGSLAQIGSCLLYTSDACRRWTLCRG
;
A
#
# COMPACT_ATOMS: atom_id res chain seq x y z
N TYR A 1 -26.82 -4.95 10.35
CA TYR A 1 -25.89 -5.12 11.49
C TYR A 1 -26.31 -6.32 12.33
N SER A 2 -25.34 -7.10 12.80
CA SER A 2 -25.61 -8.30 13.61
C SER A 2 -26.02 -7.96 15.04
N VAL A 3 -25.55 -6.82 15.56
CA VAL A 3 -25.85 -6.35 16.91
C VAL A 3 -26.05 -4.83 16.92
N GLU A 4 -26.94 -4.37 17.79
CA GLU A 4 -27.34 -2.96 17.92
C GLU A 4 -26.15 -2.05 18.28
N THR A 5 -25.24 -2.54 19.13
CA THR A 5 -24.04 -1.78 19.51
C THR A 5 -23.14 -1.47 18.33
N SER A 6 -23.01 -2.39 17.37
CA SER A 6 -22.23 -2.20 16.12
C SER A 6 -22.90 -1.15 15.23
N GLU A 7 -24.21 -1.20 15.09
CA GLU A 7 -24.98 -0.19 14.34
C GLU A 7 -24.80 1.20 14.97
N ASN A 8 -25.01 1.31 16.28
CA ASN A 8 -24.88 2.55 17.01
C ASN A 8 -23.45 3.16 16.85
N SER A 9 -22.39 2.35 17.02
CA SER A 9 -21.03 2.80 16.83
C SER A 9 -20.77 3.28 15.40
N ASN A 10 -21.20 2.49 14.42
CA ASN A 10 -20.98 2.81 13.02
C ASN A 10 -21.75 4.08 12.59
N MET A 11 -22.99 4.23 13.03
CA MET A 11 -23.80 5.42 12.75
C MET A 11 -23.30 6.69 13.43
N LYS A 12 -22.65 6.56 14.59
CA LYS A 12 -22.03 7.69 15.29
C LYS A 12 -20.77 8.18 14.61
N HIS A 13 -19.91 7.25 14.19
CA HIS A 13 -18.55 7.57 13.70
C HIS A 13 -18.43 7.51 12.19
N ARG A 14 -19.24 6.69 11.51
CA ARG A 14 -19.22 6.47 10.05
C ARG A 14 -17.81 6.25 9.50
N PRO A 15 -16.99 5.37 10.12
CA PRO A 15 -15.65 5.12 9.64
C PRO A 15 -15.71 4.42 8.27
N ILE A 16 -14.81 4.80 7.38
CA ILE A 16 -14.48 4.05 6.17
C ILE A 16 -12.98 3.84 6.12
N GLY A 17 -12.55 2.80 5.45
CA GLY A 17 -11.14 2.47 5.26
C GLY A 17 -10.85 2.28 3.78
N LEU A 18 -10.47 3.36 3.08
CA LEU A 18 -9.94 3.26 1.74
C LEU A 18 -8.47 2.84 1.84
N GLY A 19 -8.11 1.75 1.21
CA GLY A 19 -6.74 1.24 1.15
C GLY A 19 -6.37 0.87 -0.28
N LEU A 20 -5.16 0.37 -0.45
CA LEU A 20 -4.65 -0.09 -1.74
C LEU A 20 -4.10 -1.51 -1.63
N MET A 21 -3.99 -2.17 -2.76
CA MET A 21 -3.33 -3.45 -2.98
C MET A 21 -2.64 -3.41 -4.33
N GLY A 22 -1.73 -4.33 -4.60
CA GLY A 22 -0.95 -4.33 -5.85
C GLY A 22 0.15 -3.28 -5.89
N PHE A 23 0.61 -2.80 -4.73
CA PHE A 23 1.70 -1.83 -4.65
C PHE A 23 2.98 -2.40 -5.27
N GLN A 24 3.34 -3.64 -4.91
CA GLN A 24 4.51 -4.31 -5.46
C GLN A 24 4.40 -4.54 -6.97
N ASP A 25 3.21 -4.90 -7.50
CA ASP A 25 3.01 -5.06 -8.95
C ASP A 25 3.25 -3.73 -9.68
N THR A 26 2.79 -2.63 -9.10
CA THR A 26 3.01 -1.30 -9.65
C THR A 26 4.50 -0.94 -9.70
N LEU A 27 5.26 -1.30 -8.67
CA LEU A 27 6.72 -1.11 -8.67
C LEU A 27 7.40 -1.96 -9.74
N TYR A 28 6.99 -3.22 -9.94
CA TYR A 28 7.50 -4.07 -11.01
C TYR A 28 7.25 -3.47 -12.39
N MET A 29 6.02 -3.00 -12.65
CA MET A 29 5.66 -2.37 -13.92
C MET A 29 6.48 -1.10 -14.21
N GLN A 30 6.91 -0.39 -13.18
CA GLN A 30 7.76 0.80 -13.30
C GLN A 30 9.25 0.49 -13.23
N ASN A 31 9.65 -0.77 -13.07
CA ASN A 31 11.04 -1.20 -12.83
C ASN A 31 11.68 -0.51 -11.60
N ILE A 32 10.89 -0.26 -10.56
CA ILE A 32 11.33 0.33 -9.30
C ILE A 32 11.60 -0.79 -8.30
N SER A 33 12.76 -0.76 -7.66
CA SER A 33 13.07 -1.68 -6.55
C SER A 33 12.29 -1.29 -5.30
N TYR A 34 11.65 -2.27 -4.66
CA TYR A 34 10.98 -2.05 -3.37
C TYR A 34 11.89 -1.45 -2.29
N ASN A 35 13.17 -1.78 -2.33
CA ASN A 35 14.21 -1.31 -1.40
C ASN A 35 14.94 -0.06 -1.93
N SER A 36 14.26 0.83 -2.62
CA SER A 36 14.84 2.05 -3.19
C SER A 36 14.17 3.31 -2.67
N GLN A 37 14.87 4.45 -2.77
CA GLN A 37 14.27 5.76 -2.49
C GLN A 37 13.13 6.06 -3.46
N GLU A 38 13.24 5.62 -4.71
CA GLU A 38 12.18 5.79 -5.72
C GLU A 38 10.85 5.12 -5.29
N ALA A 39 10.93 3.96 -4.60
CA ALA A 39 9.74 3.31 -4.06
C ALA A 39 9.12 4.10 -2.90
N VAL A 40 9.95 4.70 -2.05
CA VAL A 40 9.51 5.59 -0.97
C VAL A 40 8.83 6.83 -1.54
N ASP A 41 9.46 7.46 -2.53
CA ASP A 41 8.93 8.66 -3.20
C ASP A 41 7.61 8.35 -3.92
N PHE A 42 7.50 7.18 -4.54
CA PHE A 42 6.27 6.73 -5.17
C PHE A 42 5.16 6.48 -4.14
N ALA A 43 5.49 5.83 -3.02
CA ALA A 43 4.55 5.59 -1.92
C ALA A 43 4.02 6.92 -1.37
N ASP A 44 4.91 7.87 -1.08
CA ASP A 44 4.55 9.17 -0.55
C ASP A 44 3.59 9.93 -1.49
N ARG A 45 3.99 10.11 -2.75
CA ARG A 45 3.18 10.83 -3.74
C ARG A 45 1.83 10.18 -4.00
N SER A 46 1.79 8.86 -4.15
CA SER A 46 0.54 8.14 -4.40
C SER A 46 -0.41 8.23 -3.21
N MET A 47 0.12 8.10 -1.98
CA MET A 47 -0.69 8.19 -0.78
C MET A 47 -1.11 9.62 -0.45
N GLU A 48 -0.30 10.62 -0.76
CA GLU A 48 -0.70 12.02 -0.69
C GLU A 48 -1.95 12.28 -1.55
N LEU A 49 -1.92 11.86 -2.82
CA LEU A 49 -3.05 12.00 -3.73
C LEU A 49 -4.31 11.31 -3.20
N ILE A 50 -4.20 10.04 -2.82
CA ILE A 50 -5.34 9.26 -2.34
C ILE A 50 -5.91 9.87 -1.06
N SER A 51 -5.05 10.25 -0.10
CA SER A 51 -5.47 10.86 1.17
C SER A 51 -6.15 12.19 0.96
N TYR A 52 -5.57 13.05 0.12
CA TYR A 52 -6.12 14.37 -0.19
C TYR A 52 -7.53 14.26 -0.75
N TYR A 53 -7.73 13.46 -1.79
CA TYR A 53 -9.03 13.32 -2.43
C TYR A 53 -10.03 12.55 -1.57
N ALA A 54 -9.61 11.60 -0.75
CA ALA A 54 -10.50 10.91 0.19
C ALA A 54 -11.03 11.87 1.27
N ILE A 55 -10.18 12.72 1.83
CA ILE A 55 -10.57 13.74 2.80
C ILE A 55 -11.47 14.79 2.14
N ASN A 56 -11.09 15.25 0.94
CA ASN A 56 -11.87 16.20 0.17
C ASN A 56 -13.29 15.67 -0.10
N ALA A 57 -13.42 14.44 -0.57
CA ALA A 57 -14.71 13.81 -0.83
C ALA A 57 -15.55 13.61 0.44
N SER A 58 -14.94 13.23 1.56
CA SER A 58 -15.64 13.12 2.85
C SER A 58 -16.14 14.47 3.34
N SER A 59 -15.43 15.56 3.07
CA SER A 59 -15.88 16.93 3.37
C SER A 59 -17.06 17.34 2.47
N ASP A 60 -17.03 17.00 1.18
CA ASP A 60 -18.18 17.25 0.28
C ASP A 60 -19.43 16.48 0.72
N LEU A 61 -19.26 15.22 1.12
CA LEU A 61 -20.34 14.44 1.69
C LEU A 61 -20.87 15.02 3.00
N ALA A 62 -20.01 15.63 3.82
CA ALA A 62 -20.45 16.33 5.02
C ALA A 62 -21.31 17.55 4.70
N LYS A 63 -20.97 18.29 3.65
CA LYS A 63 -21.80 19.40 3.16
C LYS A 63 -23.18 18.93 2.68
N GLU A 64 -23.24 17.78 2.01
CA GLU A 64 -24.47 17.21 1.47
C GLU A 64 -25.34 16.53 2.55
N ARG A 65 -24.72 15.78 3.47
CA ARG A 65 -25.40 14.82 4.38
C ARG A 65 -25.18 15.10 5.87
N GLY A 66 -24.50 16.20 6.20
CA GLY A 66 -24.08 16.52 7.55
C GLY A 66 -22.82 15.75 8.00
N THR A 67 -22.19 16.25 9.05
CA THR A 67 -21.02 15.60 9.68
C THR A 67 -21.41 14.28 10.35
N TYR A 68 -20.42 13.47 10.74
CA TYR A 68 -20.67 12.34 11.62
C TYR A 68 -20.97 12.86 13.05
N LYS A 69 -21.76 12.09 13.83
CA LYS A 69 -22.33 12.58 15.09
C LYS A 69 -21.31 13.01 16.15
N THR A 70 -20.13 12.40 16.15
CA THR A 70 -19.04 12.68 17.10
C THR A 70 -17.94 13.54 16.49
N TYR A 71 -18.28 14.37 15.50
CA TYR A 71 -17.33 15.27 14.84
C TYR A 71 -16.76 16.31 15.81
N GLU A 72 -17.61 16.93 16.60
CA GLU A 72 -17.20 17.95 17.57
C GLU A 72 -16.26 17.35 18.64
N GLY A 73 -15.14 18.00 18.87
CA GLY A 73 -14.07 17.53 19.75
C GLY A 73 -13.12 16.51 19.13
N SER A 74 -13.37 16.08 17.87
CA SER A 74 -12.45 15.21 17.14
C SER A 74 -11.21 15.96 16.65
N LEU A 75 -10.17 15.22 16.24
CA LEU A 75 -8.97 15.83 15.65
C LEU A 75 -9.32 16.65 14.40
N TRP A 76 -10.28 16.18 13.58
CA TRP A 76 -10.75 16.93 12.42
C TRP A 76 -11.36 18.27 12.78
N SER A 77 -12.18 18.34 13.84
CA SER A 77 -12.80 19.60 14.28
C SER A 77 -11.77 20.57 14.88
N GLN A 78 -10.66 20.04 15.38
CA GLN A 78 -9.51 20.81 15.87
C GLN A 78 -8.56 21.24 14.74
N GLY A 79 -8.81 20.81 13.50
CA GLY A 79 -7.95 21.09 12.34
C GLY A 79 -6.67 20.27 12.32
N ILE A 80 -6.61 19.19 13.08
CA ILE A 80 -5.46 18.27 13.12
C ILE A 80 -5.65 17.19 12.06
N PHE A 81 -4.82 17.24 11.03
CA PHE A 81 -4.79 16.31 9.91
C PHE A 81 -3.76 15.17 10.17
N PRO A 82 -3.79 14.07 9.40
CA PRO A 82 -2.85 12.97 9.59
C PRO A 82 -1.39 13.41 9.64
N LYS A 83 -0.97 14.36 8.78
CA LYS A 83 0.39 14.89 8.77
C LYS A 83 0.76 15.64 10.06
N ASP A 84 -0.19 16.35 10.66
CA ASP A 84 0.07 17.07 11.92
C ASP A 84 0.41 16.11 13.07
N SER A 85 0.03 14.84 12.96
CA SER A 85 0.40 13.80 13.94
C SER A 85 1.91 13.56 14.00
N ILE A 86 2.67 13.89 12.96
CA ILE A 86 4.13 13.81 12.96
C ILE A 86 4.72 14.74 14.02
N LYS A 87 4.17 15.96 14.13
CA LYS A 87 4.59 16.90 15.17
C LYS A 87 4.33 16.34 16.58
N ILE A 88 3.14 15.80 16.80
CA ILE A 88 2.77 15.16 18.06
C ILE A 88 3.71 13.97 18.36
N LEU A 89 4.06 13.22 17.34
CA LEU A 89 4.97 12.09 17.46
C LEU A 89 6.39 12.54 17.82
N LYS A 90 6.91 13.60 17.19
CA LYS A 90 8.22 14.22 17.51
C LYS A 90 8.25 14.72 18.98
N GLU A 91 7.21 15.39 19.41
CA GLU A 91 7.08 15.89 20.80
C GLU A 91 7.09 14.74 21.84
N ASN A 92 6.49 13.60 21.52
CA ASN A 92 6.38 12.48 22.45
C ASN A 92 7.56 11.50 22.43
N ARG A 93 8.24 11.34 21.27
CA ARG A 93 9.29 10.32 21.08
C ARG A 93 10.69 10.90 20.83
N GLY A 94 10.79 12.22 20.62
CA GLY A 94 12.03 12.89 20.20
C GLY A 94 12.21 12.89 18.66
N GLU A 95 12.93 13.88 18.16
CA GLU A 95 13.12 14.09 16.73
C GLU A 95 14.07 13.05 16.11
N ASP A 96 15.03 12.54 16.86
CA ASP A 96 16.09 11.65 16.39
C ASP A 96 15.59 10.31 15.81
N TYR A 97 14.37 9.92 16.16
CA TYR A 97 13.77 8.64 15.74
C TYR A 97 12.74 8.80 14.61
N ILE A 98 12.55 10.02 14.11
CA ILE A 98 11.51 10.30 13.11
C ILE A 98 12.17 10.97 11.91
N ASN A 99 12.40 10.13 10.88
CA ASN A 99 12.87 10.58 9.58
C ASN A 99 11.77 10.31 8.53
N VAL A 100 10.87 11.26 8.37
CA VAL A 100 9.77 11.21 7.40
C VAL A 100 9.79 12.45 6.52
N ASP A 101 9.42 12.28 5.26
CA ASP A 101 9.22 13.39 4.35
C ASP A 101 7.99 14.21 4.77
N GLU A 102 8.16 15.50 4.91
CA GLU A 102 7.09 16.43 5.27
C GLU A 102 6.70 17.35 4.09
N THR A 103 7.18 17.06 2.89
CA THR A 103 6.81 17.83 1.70
C THR A 103 5.32 17.70 1.36
N GLU A 104 4.79 18.70 0.70
CA GLU A 104 3.40 18.74 0.24
C GLU A 104 3.41 19.18 -1.22
N THR A 105 2.72 18.39 -2.07
CA THR A 105 2.60 18.71 -3.51
C THR A 105 1.21 19.25 -3.88
N LEU A 106 0.23 19.06 -2.99
CA LEU A 106 -1.15 19.51 -3.15
C LEU A 106 -1.49 20.66 -2.20
N ASP A 107 -2.58 21.37 -2.47
CA ASP A 107 -3.02 22.51 -1.65
C ASP A 107 -3.76 22.05 -0.38
N TRP A 108 -2.99 21.52 0.57
CA TRP A 108 -3.51 21.12 1.88
C TRP A 108 -4.10 22.29 2.67
N LYS A 109 -3.67 23.51 2.42
CA LYS A 109 -4.21 24.70 3.07
C LYS A 109 -5.66 24.94 2.67
N GLU A 110 -5.96 24.87 1.37
CA GLU A 110 -7.33 24.99 0.86
C GLU A 110 -8.21 23.87 1.44
N LEU A 111 -7.71 22.62 1.45
CA LEU A 111 -8.45 21.49 2.00
C LEU A 111 -8.74 21.66 3.49
N ARG A 112 -7.80 22.17 4.28
CA ARG A 112 -8.01 22.48 5.71
C ARG A 112 -9.12 23.48 5.92
N GLU A 113 -9.12 24.58 5.14
CA GLU A 113 -10.18 25.59 5.19
C GLU A 113 -11.54 25.02 4.78
N LYS A 114 -11.56 24.13 3.79
CA LYS A 114 -12.76 23.41 3.37
C LYS A 114 -13.31 22.53 4.49
N VAL A 115 -12.47 21.70 5.08
CA VAL A 115 -12.87 20.81 6.21
C VAL A 115 -13.33 21.64 7.42
N ARG A 116 -12.67 22.75 7.72
CA ARG A 116 -13.10 23.66 8.79
C ARG A 116 -14.50 24.23 8.55
N LYS A 117 -14.87 24.51 7.32
CA LYS A 117 -16.19 25.09 6.97
C LYS A 117 -17.30 24.05 6.85
N GLN A 118 -16.97 22.89 6.31
CA GLN A 118 -17.97 21.85 5.95
C GLN A 118 -17.99 20.68 6.92
N GLY A 119 -16.90 20.47 7.67
CA GLY A 119 -16.68 19.30 8.50
C GLY A 119 -16.29 18.04 7.69
N MET A 120 -16.41 16.90 8.35
CA MET A 120 -16.15 15.58 7.78
C MET A 120 -17.38 14.67 7.93
N ARG A 121 -17.71 13.90 6.91
CA ARG A 121 -18.77 12.88 6.97
C ARG A 121 -18.32 11.62 7.70
N ASN A 122 -17.04 11.29 7.62
CA ASN A 122 -16.45 10.06 8.11
C ASN A 122 -15.38 10.37 9.17
N SER A 123 -15.35 9.63 10.26
CA SER A 123 -14.31 9.78 11.29
C SER A 123 -12.94 9.33 10.80
N ASN A 124 -12.91 8.31 9.97
CA ASN A 124 -11.73 7.79 9.29
C ASN A 124 -12.05 7.63 7.80
N VAL A 125 -11.08 7.88 6.95
CA VAL A 125 -11.22 7.75 5.50
C VAL A 125 -10.22 6.76 4.90
N MET A 126 -9.12 6.49 5.60
CA MET A 126 -8.03 5.64 5.10
C MET A 126 -7.77 4.47 6.04
N ALA A 127 -7.52 3.30 5.46
CA ALA A 127 -6.98 2.14 6.18
C ALA A 127 -6.29 1.20 5.19
N ILE A 128 -5.02 0.89 5.42
CA ILE A 128 -4.30 -0.13 4.67
C ILE A 128 -4.58 -1.48 5.29
N ALA A 129 -5.37 -2.29 4.59
CA ALA A 129 -5.76 -3.63 5.04
C ALA A 129 -4.87 -4.71 4.42
N PRO A 130 -4.72 -5.90 5.03
CA PRO A 130 -3.90 -7.00 4.49
C PRO A 130 -4.35 -7.53 3.13
N THR A 131 -5.61 -7.41 2.77
CA THR A 131 -6.23 -7.79 1.47
C THR A 131 -5.99 -9.25 1.01
N ALA A 132 -5.78 -10.18 1.94
CA ALA A 132 -5.37 -11.55 1.65
C ALA A 132 -6.31 -12.33 0.71
N THR A 133 -7.60 -12.06 0.73
CA THR A 133 -8.59 -12.72 -0.13
C THR A 133 -8.86 -11.93 -1.40
N ILE A 134 -9.10 -10.64 -1.29
CA ILE A 134 -9.49 -9.81 -2.43
C ILE A 134 -8.36 -9.66 -3.44
N SER A 135 -7.11 -9.60 -3.00
CA SER A 135 -5.95 -9.55 -3.89
C SER A 135 -5.84 -10.80 -4.77
N ASN A 136 -6.19 -11.99 -4.23
CA ASN A 136 -6.23 -13.21 -5.02
C ASN A 136 -7.35 -13.20 -6.07
N ILE A 137 -8.50 -12.58 -5.77
CA ILE A 137 -9.62 -12.46 -6.70
C ILE A 137 -9.26 -11.51 -7.85
N THR A 138 -8.56 -10.43 -7.54
CA THR A 138 -8.16 -9.43 -8.54
C THR A 138 -6.85 -9.75 -9.24
N GLY A 139 -6.09 -10.75 -8.75
CA GLY A 139 -4.83 -11.17 -9.36
C GLY A 139 -3.67 -10.20 -9.13
N VAL A 140 -3.63 -9.52 -7.99
CA VAL A 140 -2.56 -8.58 -7.61
C VAL A 140 -1.90 -8.98 -6.29
N THR A 141 -0.74 -8.38 -5.99
CA THR A 141 -0.06 -8.55 -4.71
C THR A 141 -0.88 -7.97 -3.55
N GLN A 142 -0.67 -8.54 -2.36
CA GLN A 142 -1.43 -8.15 -1.17
C GLN A 142 -0.98 -6.79 -0.66
N SER A 143 -1.94 -5.90 -0.41
CA SER A 143 -1.70 -4.63 0.27
C SER A 143 -0.49 -3.87 -0.31
N ILE A 144 0.40 -3.45 0.57
CA ILE A 144 1.70 -2.83 0.26
C ILE A 144 2.87 -3.81 0.46
N GLU A 145 2.56 -5.08 0.66
CA GLU A 145 3.56 -6.10 0.98
C GLU A 145 4.44 -6.43 -0.23
N PRO A 146 5.74 -6.70 -0.02
CA PRO A 146 6.59 -7.23 -1.07
C PRO A 146 6.16 -8.65 -1.44
N THR A 147 6.54 -9.11 -2.62
CA THR A 147 6.34 -10.51 -3.03
C THR A 147 7.14 -11.42 -2.11
N TYR A 148 6.45 -12.35 -1.47
CA TYR A 148 7.05 -13.27 -0.50
C TYR A 148 8.09 -14.20 -1.14
N GLN A 149 7.71 -14.84 -2.24
CA GLN A 149 8.58 -15.72 -3.04
C GLN A 149 8.19 -15.63 -4.51
N ASN A 150 9.16 -15.92 -5.41
CA ASN A 150 8.91 -15.96 -6.85
C ASN A 150 8.21 -17.24 -7.30
N LEU A 151 8.40 -18.32 -6.58
CA LEU A 151 7.77 -19.61 -6.82
C LEU A 151 7.40 -20.25 -5.48
N TYR A 152 6.13 -20.58 -5.29
CA TYR A 152 5.64 -21.23 -4.09
C TYR A 152 4.40 -22.08 -4.37
N VAL A 153 4.10 -22.99 -3.49
CA VAL A 153 2.86 -23.79 -3.54
C VAL A 153 1.86 -23.19 -2.56
N LYS A 154 0.69 -22.87 -3.07
CA LYS A 154 -0.45 -22.42 -2.27
C LYS A 154 -1.44 -23.58 -2.12
N SER A 155 -1.65 -24.03 -0.89
CA SER A 155 -2.63 -25.07 -0.57
C SER A 155 -3.91 -24.45 0.02
N ASN A 156 -5.06 -24.91 -0.44
CA ASN A 156 -6.37 -24.57 0.11
C ASN A 156 -7.31 -25.78 0.03
N LEU A 157 -8.58 -25.62 0.43
CA LEU A 157 -9.57 -26.71 0.39
C LEU A 157 -9.85 -27.26 -1.04
N SER A 158 -9.49 -26.54 -2.07
CA SER A 158 -9.71 -26.94 -3.47
C SER A 158 -8.48 -27.65 -4.08
N GLY A 159 -7.35 -27.69 -3.37
CA GLY A 159 -6.12 -28.33 -3.83
C GLY A 159 -4.86 -27.50 -3.62
N GLU A 160 -3.79 -27.94 -4.27
CA GLU A 160 -2.49 -27.28 -4.29
C GLU A 160 -2.23 -26.63 -5.65
N PHE A 161 -1.79 -25.37 -5.60
CA PHE A 161 -1.55 -24.57 -6.78
C PHE A 161 -0.12 -24.01 -6.74
N THR A 162 0.65 -24.30 -7.77
CA THR A 162 1.96 -23.67 -7.96
C THR A 162 1.78 -22.26 -8.49
N ILE A 163 2.25 -21.29 -7.73
CA ILE A 163 2.22 -19.87 -8.07
C ILE A 163 3.62 -19.42 -8.43
N ILE A 164 3.75 -18.77 -9.56
CA ILE A 164 4.98 -18.12 -9.99
C ILE A 164 4.74 -16.63 -10.18
N ASN A 165 5.75 -15.82 -9.87
CA ASN A 165 5.70 -14.38 -10.09
C ASN A 165 5.64 -14.08 -11.59
N PRO A 166 4.53 -13.54 -12.12
CA PRO A 166 4.36 -13.32 -13.55
C PRO A 166 5.34 -12.25 -14.09
N HIS A 167 5.64 -11.23 -13.30
CA HIS A 167 6.58 -10.17 -13.70
C HIS A 167 8.00 -10.70 -13.88
N LEU A 168 8.41 -11.66 -13.03
CA LEU A 168 9.68 -12.36 -13.20
C LEU A 168 9.71 -13.15 -14.51
N VAL A 169 8.64 -13.91 -14.80
CA VAL A 169 8.55 -14.70 -16.02
C VAL A 169 8.62 -13.82 -17.26
N GLU A 170 7.90 -12.71 -17.27
CA GLU A 170 7.94 -11.72 -18.36
C GLU A 170 9.37 -11.18 -18.54
N LYS A 171 10.03 -10.81 -17.46
CA LYS A 171 11.40 -10.29 -17.51
C LYS A 171 12.41 -11.33 -18.00
N LEU A 172 12.29 -12.57 -17.57
CA LEU A 172 13.15 -13.66 -18.05
C LEU A 172 12.92 -13.96 -19.54
N LYS A 173 11.67 -13.85 -20.02
CA LYS A 173 11.36 -13.97 -21.46
C LYS A 173 11.94 -12.82 -22.28
N GLU A 174 11.83 -11.58 -21.81
CA GLU A 174 12.45 -10.42 -22.47
C GLU A 174 13.97 -10.56 -22.61
N LEU A 175 14.61 -11.23 -21.66
CA LEU A 175 16.05 -11.47 -21.63
C LEU A 175 16.48 -12.76 -22.34
N GLU A 176 15.52 -13.49 -22.94
CA GLU A 176 15.74 -14.80 -23.57
C GLU A 176 16.32 -15.85 -22.60
N LEU A 177 16.03 -15.73 -21.30
CA LEU A 177 16.49 -16.64 -20.25
C LEU A 177 15.40 -17.61 -19.76
N TRP A 178 14.19 -17.55 -20.31
CA TRP A 178 13.09 -18.43 -19.93
C TRP A 178 13.11 -19.72 -20.74
N ASP A 179 13.75 -20.73 -20.20
CA ASP A 179 13.87 -22.07 -20.77
C ASP A 179 13.64 -23.17 -19.72
N ASP A 180 13.72 -24.43 -20.12
CA ASP A 180 13.54 -25.58 -19.23
C ASP A 180 14.61 -25.64 -18.13
N VAL A 181 15.82 -25.17 -18.38
CA VAL A 181 16.90 -25.11 -17.38
C VAL A 181 16.54 -24.11 -16.30
N MET A 182 16.16 -22.89 -16.68
CA MET A 182 15.72 -21.85 -15.75
C MET A 182 14.53 -22.29 -14.91
N ILE A 183 13.55 -22.97 -15.51
CA ILE A 183 12.39 -23.50 -14.78
C ILE A 183 12.81 -24.54 -13.73
N ASN A 184 13.74 -25.42 -14.06
CA ASN A 184 14.26 -26.44 -13.13
C ASN A 184 15.10 -25.79 -12.03
N ASP A 185 15.92 -24.81 -12.34
CA ASP A 185 16.70 -24.06 -11.37
C ASP A 185 15.81 -23.29 -10.40
N LEU A 186 14.78 -22.61 -10.90
CA LEU A 186 13.79 -21.95 -10.05
C LEU A 186 13.07 -22.91 -9.10
N LYS A 187 12.76 -24.12 -9.56
CA LYS A 187 12.18 -25.17 -8.68
C LYS A 187 13.18 -25.64 -7.64
N TYR A 188 14.42 -25.86 -8.03
CA TYR A 188 15.48 -26.36 -7.14
C TYR A 188 15.85 -25.33 -6.05
N TYR A 189 15.90 -24.06 -6.41
CA TYR A 189 16.23 -22.96 -5.48
C TYR A 189 15.00 -22.25 -4.92
N GLU A 190 13.83 -22.88 -4.93
CA GLU A 190 12.58 -22.37 -4.35
C GLU A 190 12.22 -20.94 -4.80
N GLY A 191 12.46 -20.64 -6.06
CA GLY A 191 12.18 -19.32 -6.66
C GLY A 191 13.27 -18.28 -6.46
N SER A 192 14.38 -18.61 -5.81
CA SER A 192 15.52 -17.70 -5.64
C SER A 192 16.38 -17.68 -6.91
N LEU A 193 16.69 -16.46 -7.39
CA LEU A 193 17.64 -16.24 -8.49
C LEU A 193 19.09 -16.12 -8.01
N ALA A 194 19.31 -15.94 -6.73
CA ALA A 194 20.62 -15.62 -6.16
C ALA A 194 21.69 -16.69 -6.40
N GLN A 195 21.28 -17.93 -6.61
CA GLN A 195 22.17 -19.09 -6.79
C GLN A 195 22.21 -19.59 -8.24
N ILE A 196 21.43 -18.99 -9.13
CA ILE A 196 21.38 -19.38 -10.55
C ILE A 196 22.52 -18.69 -11.30
N GLY A 197 23.61 -19.43 -11.56
CA GLY A 197 24.83 -18.88 -12.15
C GLY A 197 24.71 -18.32 -13.55
N SER A 198 23.71 -18.74 -14.31
CA SER A 198 23.39 -18.23 -15.66
C SER A 198 22.51 -16.95 -15.62
N CYS A 199 22.02 -16.56 -14.45
CA CYS A 199 21.13 -15.42 -14.35
C CYS A 199 21.89 -14.11 -14.28
N LEU A 200 22.01 -13.42 -15.43
CA LEU A 200 22.59 -12.07 -15.54
C LEU A 200 21.85 -11.02 -14.69
N LEU A 201 20.63 -11.30 -14.25
CA LEU A 201 19.87 -10.46 -13.34
C LEU A 201 20.57 -10.32 -11.99
N TYR A 202 21.37 -11.30 -11.57
CA TYR A 202 22.11 -11.24 -10.32
C TYR A 202 23.29 -10.28 -10.35
N THR A 203 23.93 -10.13 -11.52
CA THR A 203 25.14 -9.29 -11.72
C THR A 203 24.83 -7.87 -12.20
N SER A 204 23.59 -7.62 -12.61
CA SER A 204 23.15 -6.30 -13.08
C SER A 204 22.45 -5.49 -11.97
N ASP A 205 22.45 -4.15 -12.11
CA ASP A 205 21.65 -3.26 -11.28
C ASP A 205 20.16 -3.64 -11.25
N ALA A 206 19.69 -4.37 -12.25
CA ALA A 206 18.34 -4.91 -12.31
C ALA A 206 18.04 -5.86 -11.13
N CYS A 207 19.00 -6.66 -10.68
CA CYS A 207 18.80 -7.55 -9.53
C CYS A 207 18.76 -6.79 -8.21
N ARG A 208 19.51 -5.70 -8.09
CA ARG A 208 19.41 -4.81 -6.93
C ARG A 208 18.06 -4.05 -6.91
N ARG A 209 17.49 -3.80 -8.08
CA ARG A 209 16.18 -3.15 -8.25
C ARG A 209 14.99 -4.07 -7.98
N TRP A 210 15.20 -5.37 -8.13
CA TRP A 210 14.17 -6.37 -7.87
C TRP A 210 14.49 -7.07 -6.54
N THR A 211 13.69 -6.91 -5.52
CA THR A 211 13.77 -7.64 -4.23
C THR A 211 13.70 -9.17 -4.38
N LEU A 212 13.77 -9.64 -5.61
CA LEU A 212 13.71 -11.02 -6.06
C LEU A 212 14.95 -11.85 -5.69
N CYS A 213 16.03 -11.21 -5.24
CA CYS A 213 17.31 -11.88 -5.02
C CYS A 213 17.59 -12.27 -3.55
N ARG A 214 16.66 -12.02 -2.64
CA ARG A 214 16.74 -12.49 -1.27
C ARG A 214 15.61 -13.47 -1.00
N GLY A 215 15.96 -14.76 -1.04
CA GLY A 215 15.21 -15.80 -0.34
C GLY A 215 15.66 -15.83 1.11
#